data_0f97b4954e1d96b93e08716f760b903a
#
_entry.id   0f97b4954e1d96b93e08716f760b903a
#
_cell.length_a   1.000
_cell.length_b   1.000
_cell.length_c   1.000
_cell.angle_alpha   90.00
_cell.angle_beta   90.00
_cell.angle_gamma   90.00
#
_symmetry.space_group_name_H-M   'P 1'
#
loop_
_entity.id
_entity.type
_entity.pdbx_description
1 polymer ?
#
loop_
_entity_poly.entity_id
_entity_poly.type
_entity_poly.pdbx_seq_one_letter_code
_entity_poly.pdbx_strand_id
1 'polypeptide(L)'
;MLVIDQTRDDAAVLASKGDDALFSEMLYYAQENHPNQRIIIKTHPETRAGKRAGYFTAAHCTTDKISLYSGDASIWDLMENAIAVYTVSSTVGFEAIIAGHRPHVFGNPFYAGWGLTHDAFPVQRRQRRLTAAQLFWVQ
;
A
#
# COMPACT_ATOMS: atom_id res chain seq x y z
N MET A 1 -10.96 -0.55 -4.49
CA MET A 1 -9.77 -0.07 -3.75
C MET A 1 -8.62 -1.02 -3.96
N LEU A 2 -7.43 -0.51 -3.89
CA LEU A 2 -6.21 -1.27 -4.11
C LEU A 2 -5.41 -1.36 -2.81
N VAL A 3 -5.15 -2.57 -2.35
CA VAL A 3 -4.32 -2.86 -1.18
C VAL A 3 -3.05 -3.53 -1.67
N ILE A 4 -1.90 -2.99 -1.31
CA ILE A 4 -0.60 -3.45 -1.82
C ILE A 4 0.04 -4.38 -0.80
N ASP A 5 0.29 -5.62 -1.22
CA ASP A 5 1.07 -6.58 -0.46
C ASP A 5 2.57 -6.36 -0.69
N GLN A 6 3.37 -6.86 0.21
CA GLN A 6 4.84 -6.83 0.13
C GLN A 6 5.38 -8.19 0.56
N THR A 7 6.63 -8.48 0.21
CA THR A 7 7.26 -9.73 0.64
C THR A 7 7.65 -9.66 2.11
N ARG A 8 7.66 -10.81 2.80
CA ARG A 8 7.94 -10.88 4.25
C ARG A 8 9.34 -10.47 4.63
N ASP A 9 10.27 -10.53 3.70
CA ASP A 9 11.67 -10.12 3.91
C ASP A 9 12.00 -8.74 3.33
N ASP A 10 10.99 -7.97 2.95
CA ASP A 10 11.17 -6.62 2.42
C ASP A 10 11.80 -5.71 3.48
N ALA A 11 12.96 -5.14 3.16
CA ALA A 11 13.70 -4.29 4.07
C ALA A 11 12.91 -3.03 4.48
N ALA A 12 12.10 -2.47 3.58
CA ALA A 12 11.28 -1.31 3.88
C ALA A 12 10.18 -1.64 4.89
N VAL A 13 9.60 -2.84 4.82
CA VAL A 13 8.62 -3.31 5.81
C VAL A 13 9.27 -3.48 7.17
N LEU A 14 10.44 -4.13 7.21
CA LEU A 14 11.17 -4.32 8.45
C LEU A 14 11.60 -2.99 9.08
N ALA A 15 12.05 -2.05 8.28
CA ALA A 15 12.41 -0.70 8.75
C ALA A 15 11.20 0.07 9.28
N SER A 16 10.00 -0.21 8.77
CA SER A 16 8.74 0.36 9.25
C SER A 16 8.13 -0.42 10.42
N LYS A 17 8.81 -1.44 10.92
CA LYS A 17 8.32 -2.35 11.96
C LYS A 17 7.01 -3.03 11.54
N GLY A 18 6.85 -3.31 10.25
CA GLY A 18 5.67 -3.98 9.71
C GLY A 18 5.66 -5.46 10.07
N ASP A 19 4.48 -5.97 10.36
CA ASP A 19 4.23 -7.38 10.66
C ASP A 19 2.86 -7.81 10.14
N ASP A 20 2.49 -9.07 10.37
CA ASP A 20 1.19 -9.60 9.95
C ASP A 20 0.03 -8.79 10.55
N ALA A 21 0.15 -8.37 11.80
CA ALA A 21 -0.88 -7.58 12.47
C ALA A 21 -1.09 -6.24 11.78
N LEU A 22 -0.02 -5.58 11.36
CA LEU A 22 -0.10 -4.28 10.67
C LEU A 22 -0.78 -4.41 9.31
N PHE A 23 -0.45 -5.45 8.54
CA PHE A 23 -1.10 -5.69 7.25
C PHE A 23 -2.57 -6.04 7.41
N SER A 24 -2.93 -6.84 8.42
CA SER A 24 -4.33 -7.16 8.72
C SER A 24 -5.11 -5.92 9.16
N GLU A 25 -4.49 -5.06 9.95
CA GLU A 25 -5.09 -3.79 10.38
C GLU A 25 -5.34 -2.87 9.19
N MET A 26 -4.40 -2.79 8.25
CA MET A 26 -4.56 -2.03 7.02
C MET A 26 -5.75 -2.51 6.20
N LEU A 27 -5.90 -3.82 6.03
CA LEU A 27 -7.03 -4.40 5.31
C LEU A 27 -8.35 -4.11 6.02
N TYR A 28 -8.38 -4.26 7.34
CA TYR A 28 -9.55 -3.95 8.15
C TYR A 28 -9.95 -2.49 8.02
N TYR A 29 -8.98 -1.59 8.08
CA TYR A 29 -9.21 -0.15 7.91
C TYR A 29 -9.80 0.17 6.54
N ALA A 30 -9.30 -0.46 5.49
CA ALA A 30 -9.84 -0.29 4.14
C ALA A 30 -11.29 -0.75 4.04
N GLN A 31 -11.64 -1.86 4.68
CA GLN A 31 -13.01 -2.37 4.71
C GLN A 31 -13.95 -1.42 5.46
N GLU A 32 -13.52 -0.92 6.62
CA GLU A 32 -14.33 -0.04 7.47
C GLU A 32 -14.61 1.31 6.81
N ASN A 33 -13.62 1.86 6.09
CA ASN A 33 -13.78 3.15 5.42
C ASN A 33 -14.59 3.06 4.12
N HIS A 34 -14.65 1.88 3.51
CA HIS A 34 -15.33 1.69 2.22
C HIS A 34 -16.12 0.38 2.22
N PRO A 35 -17.16 0.25 3.06
CA PRO A 35 -17.83 -1.04 3.28
C PRO A 35 -18.53 -1.61 2.04
N ASN A 36 -18.86 -0.78 1.06
CA ASN A 36 -19.56 -1.20 -0.15
C ASN A 36 -18.66 -1.31 -1.38
N GLN A 37 -17.34 -1.15 -1.21
CA GLN A 37 -16.39 -1.17 -2.32
C GLN A 37 -15.66 -2.50 -2.40
N ARG A 38 -15.27 -2.87 -3.60
CA ARG A 38 -14.41 -4.03 -3.82
C ARG A 38 -12.97 -3.70 -3.44
N ILE A 39 -12.29 -4.66 -2.84
CA ILE A 39 -10.90 -4.56 -2.45
C ILE A 39 -10.09 -5.57 -3.26
N ILE A 40 -9.10 -5.07 -3.98
CA ILE A 40 -8.16 -5.91 -4.72
C ILE A 40 -6.84 -5.86 -3.97
N ILE A 41 -6.36 -7.01 -3.53
CA ILE A 41 -5.04 -7.15 -2.91
C ILE A 41 -4.05 -7.50 -4.01
N LYS A 42 -3.17 -6.57 -4.34
CA LYS A 42 -2.14 -6.77 -5.35
C LYS A 42 -0.94 -7.47 -4.73
N THR A 43 -0.71 -8.72 -5.11
CA THR A 43 0.43 -9.48 -4.63
C THR A 43 1.72 -9.03 -5.31
N HIS A 44 2.84 -9.16 -4.60
CA HIS A 44 4.15 -8.86 -5.16
C HIS A 44 4.47 -9.86 -6.28
N PRO A 45 5.16 -9.44 -7.37
CA PRO A 45 5.52 -10.35 -8.45
C PRO A 45 6.28 -11.60 -7.99
N GLU A 46 7.15 -11.50 -7.00
CA GLU A 46 7.89 -12.65 -6.48
C GLU A 46 7.00 -13.60 -5.67
N THR A 47 5.97 -13.09 -5.00
CA THR A 47 4.97 -13.92 -4.32
C THR A 47 4.12 -14.66 -5.35
N ARG A 48 3.70 -13.99 -6.40
CA ARG A 48 2.96 -14.59 -7.51
C ARG A 48 3.76 -15.71 -8.19
N ALA A 49 5.07 -15.52 -8.35
CA ALA A 49 5.96 -16.50 -8.93
C ALA A 49 6.33 -17.65 -7.98
N GLY A 50 5.87 -17.60 -6.73
CA GLY A 50 6.18 -18.61 -5.72
C GLY A 50 7.58 -18.51 -5.11
N LYS A 51 8.30 -17.42 -5.36
CA LYS A 51 9.68 -17.23 -4.88
C LYS A 51 9.76 -16.71 -3.46
N ARG A 52 8.81 -15.86 -3.06
CA ARG A 52 8.77 -15.22 -1.73
C ARG A 52 7.34 -15.14 -1.23
N ALA A 53 7.15 -15.41 0.05
CA ALA A 53 5.84 -15.27 0.68
C ALA A 53 5.50 -13.79 0.89
N GLY A 54 4.22 -13.44 0.69
CA GLY A 54 3.66 -12.14 1.07
C GLY A 54 3.00 -12.20 2.43
N TYR A 55 2.42 -11.07 2.84
CA TYR A 55 1.66 -10.97 4.09
C TYR A 55 0.21 -11.39 3.93
N PHE A 56 -0.35 -11.25 2.72
CA PHE A 56 -1.73 -11.63 2.44
C PHE A 56 -1.82 -13.00 1.79
N THR A 57 -2.86 -13.73 2.17
CA THR A 57 -3.20 -15.03 1.60
C THR A 57 -4.70 -15.09 1.30
N ALA A 58 -5.16 -16.17 0.68
CA ALA A 58 -6.58 -16.38 0.42
C ALA A 58 -7.42 -16.36 1.70
N ALA A 59 -6.83 -16.64 2.86
CA ALA A 59 -7.52 -16.57 4.16
C ALA A 59 -7.98 -15.14 4.50
N HIS A 60 -7.36 -14.11 3.94
CA HIS A 60 -7.75 -12.71 4.14
C HIS A 60 -8.97 -12.32 3.30
N CYS A 61 -9.33 -13.11 2.30
CA CYS A 61 -10.48 -12.87 1.45
C CYS A 61 -11.75 -13.41 2.12
N THR A 62 -12.17 -12.76 3.21
CA THR A 62 -13.29 -13.19 4.05
C THR A 62 -14.66 -12.88 3.48
N THR A 63 -14.74 -12.06 2.45
CA THR A 63 -15.98 -11.71 1.76
C THR A 63 -15.78 -11.76 0.24
N ASP A 64 -16.88 -11.78 -0.52
CA ASP A 64 -16.84 -11.76 -1.98
C ASP A 64 -16.23 -10.47 -2.54
N LYS A 65 -16.15 -9.43 -1.73
CA LYS A 65 -15.62 -8.13 -2.13
C LYS A 65 -14.11 -8.04 -2.07
N ILE A 66 -13.46 -8.97 -1.38
CA ILE A 66 -12.00 -8.99 -1.23
C ILE A 66 -11.43 -10.12 -2.09
N SER A 67 -10.48 -9.79 -2.96
CA SER A 67 -9.83 -10.78 -3.81
C SER A 67 -8.32 -10.51 -3.91
N LEU A 68 -7.55 -11.59 -4.05
CA LEU A 68 -6.14 -11.51 -4.41
C LEU A 68 -6.03 -11.36 -5.92
N TYR A 69 -5.26 -10.40 -6.37
CA TYR A 69 -5.03 -10.18 -7.79
C TYR A 69 -3.70 -10.81 -8.19
N SER A 70 -3.75 -11.72 -9.14
CA SER A 70 -2.58 -12.42 -9.69
C SER A 70 -2.46 -12.26 -11.21
N GLY A 71 -3.18 -11.30 -11.79
CA GLY A 71 -3.16 -11.03 -13.23
C GLY A 71 -1.94 -10.23 -13.65
N ASP A 72 -1.88 -9.93 -14.97
CA ASP A 72 -0.75 -9.25 -15.60
C ASP A 72 -0.96 -7.75 -15.81
N ALA A 73 -2.06 -7.18 -15.34
CA ALA A 73 -2.30 -5.75 -15.47
C ALA A 73 -1.20 -4.95 -14.75
N SER A 74 -0.77 -3.86 -15.37
CA SER A 74 0.22 -2.98 -14.75
C SER A 74 -0.36 -2.32 -13.50
N ILE A 75 0.52 -1.94 -12.58
CA ILE A 75 0.10 -1.21 -11.38
C ILE A 75 -0.59 0.11 -11.74
N TRP A 76 -0.16 0.75 -12.82
CA TRP A 76 -0.76 2.01 -13.30
C TRP A 76 -2.20 1.82 -13.75
N ASP A 77 -2.49 0.72 -14.46
CA ASP A 77 -3.86 0.39 -14.88
C ASP A 77 -4.76 0.11 -13.68
N LEU A 78 -4.25 -0.59 -12.68
CA LEU A 78 -4.99 -0.87 -11.46
C LEU A 78 -5.28 0.41 -10.67
N MET A 79 -4.31 1.32 -10.59
CA MET A 79 -4.47 2.59 -9.88
C MET A 79 -5.44 3.54 -10.59
N GLU A 80 -5.49 3.53 -11.91
CA GLU A 80 -6.39 4.37 -12.68
C GLU A 80 -7.86 4.13 -12.31
N ASN A 81 -8.21 2.88 -12.03
CA ASN A 81 -9.58 2.48 -11.69
C ASN A 81 -9.83 2.40 -10.18
N ALA A 82 -8.82 2.67 -9.36
CA ALA A 82 -8.96 2.61 -7.92
C ALA A 82 -9.43 3.94 -7.34
N ILE A 83 -10.31 3.89 -6.34
CA ILE A 83 -10.75 5.07 -5.61
C ILE A 83 -9.83 5.39 -4.43
N ALA A 84 -9.06 4.41 -3.97
CA ALA A 84 -8.08 4.58 -2.90
C ALA A 84 -6.99 3.53 -3.03
N VAL A 85 -5.79 3.85 -2.54
CA VAL A 85 -4.63 2.96 -2.50
C VAL A 85 -4.13 2.87 -1.06
N TYR A 86 -3.87 1.65 -0.59
CA TYR A 86 -3.38 1.36 0.75
C TYR A 86 -2.07 0.59 0.67
N THR A 87 -1.08 1.02 1.42
CA THR A 87 0.23 0.36 1.46
C THR A 87 0.87 0.50 2.84
N VAL A 88 1.77 -0.41 3.19
CA VAL A 88 2.60 -0.23 4.39
C VAL A 88 3.81 0.65 4.04
N SER A 89 4.66 0.23 3.11
CA SER A 89 5.88 0.96 2.78
C SER A 89 6.38 0.70 1.36
N SER A 90 5.52 0.18 0.48
CA SER A 90 5.88 -0.14 -0.90
C SER A 90 6.19 1.10 -1.72
N THR A 91 7.14 1.00 -2.66
CA THR A 91 7.40 2.04 -3.67
C THR A 91 6.18 2.31 -4.55
N VAL A 92 5.24 1.37 -4.62
CA VAL A 92 3.94 1.57 -5.30
C VAL A 92 3.19 2.76 -4.70
N GLY A 93 3.35 3.05 -3.41
CA GLY A 93 2.77 4.23 -2.78
C GLY A 93 3.29 5.53 -3.40
N PHE A 94 4.57 5.60 -3.73
CA PHE A 94 5.14 6.74 -4.44
C PHE A 94 4.59 6.86 -5.87
N GLU A 95 4.47 5.73 -6.56
CA GLU A 95 3.84 5.70 -7.88
C GLU A 95 2.39 6.16 -7.82
N ALA A 96 1.66 5.81 -6.77
CA ALA A 96 0.29 6.27 -6.55
C ALA A 96 0.21 7.80 -6.41
N ILE A 97 1.18 8.42 -5.72
CA ILE A 97 1.28 9.88 -5.61
C ILE A 97 1.46 10.50 -6.99
N ILE A 98 2.36 9.95 -7.80
CA ILE A 98 2.60 10.41 -9.18
C ILE A 98 1.33 10.28 -10.03
N ALA A 99 0.56 9.21 -9.82
CA ALA A 99 -0.70 8.98 -10.54
C ALA A 99 -1.86 9.87 -10.07
N GLY A 100 -1.65 10.73 -9.08
CA GLY A 100 -2.66 11.66 -8.58
C GLY A 100 -3.44 11.17 -7.38
N HIS A 101 -3.06 10.02 -6.81
CA HIS A 101 -3.65 9.52 -5.57
C HIS A 101 -2.99 10.13 -4.33
N ARG A 102 -3.70 10.04 -3.22
CA ARG A 102 -3.14 10.31 -1.90
C ARG A 102 -3.21 9.01 -1.10
N PRO A 103 -2.19 8.14 -1.20
CA PRO A 103 -2.28 6.81 -0.63
C PRO A 103 -2.33 6.84 0.90
N HIS A 104 -3.02 5.84 1.46
CA HIS A 104 -3.01 5.57 2.89
C HIS A 104 -1.80 4.73 3.22
N VAL A 105 -0.96 5.18 4.16
CA VAL A 105 0.34 4.59 4.47
C VAL A 105 0.36 4.13 5.92
N PHE A 106 0.66 2.87 6.16
CA PHE A 106 0.68 2.25 7.48
C PHE A 106 2.08 2.01 8.02
N GLY A 107 3.11 2.20 7.20
CA GLY A 107 4.49 2.16 7.62
C GLY A 107 5.13 3.54 7.64
N ASN A 108 6.44 3.58 7.45
CA ASN A 108 7.20 4.82 7.45
C ASN A 108 8.16 4.90 6.26
N PRO A 109 7.66 4.81 5.02
CA PRO A 109 8.50 4.95 3.83
C PRO A 109 8.97 6.39 3.64
N PHE A 110 9.92 6.59 2.71
CA PHE A 110 10.51 7.90 2.45
C PHE A 110 9.49 8.97 2.03
N TYR A 111 8.39 8.56 1.39
CA TYR A 111 7.37 9.48 0.87
C TYR A 111 6.28 9.85 1.89
N ALA A 112 6.26 9.20 3.06
CA ALA A 112 5.28 9.49 4.10
C ALA A 112 5.68 10.73 4.92
N GLY A 113 4.70 11.41 5.49
CA GLY A 113 4.94 12.54 6.39
C GLY A 113 5.20 13.88 5.70
N TRP A 114 4.99 13.98 4.39
CA TRP A 114 5.23 15.20 3.61
C TRP A 114 3.95 15.91 3.14
N GLY A 115 2.80 15.44 3.60
CA GLY A 115 1.50 16.01 3.21
C GLY A 115 0.93 15.43 1.90
N LEU A 116 1.58 14.42 1.33
CA LEU A 116 1.16 13.76 0.08
C LEU A 116 0.44 12.43 0.32
N THR A 117 0.33 12.03 1.58
CA THR A 117 -0.24 10.74 2.00
C THR A 117 -1.20 10.93 3.16
N HIS A 118 -2.04 9.91 3.40
CA HIS A 118 -2.79 9.75 4.64
C HIS A 118 -1.99 8.80 5.54
N ASP A 119 -1.30 9.32 6.53
CA ASP A 119 -0.41 8.53 7.38
C ASP A 119 -1.16 7.99 8.59
N ALA A 120 -1.19 6.67 8.76
CA ALA A 120 -1.78 6.05 9.96
C ALA A 120 -0.94 6.34 11.21
N PHE A 121 0.40 6.43 11.04
CA PHE A 121 1.34 6.75 12.12
C PHE A 121 2.20 7.93 11.70
N PRO A 122 1.73 9.18 11.92
CA PRO A 122 2.46 10.37 11.46
C PRO A 122 3.85 10.50 12.06
N VAL A 123 4.80 10.96 11.24
CA VAL A 123 6.18 11.23 11.66
C VAL A 123 6.29 12.71 12.01
N GLN A 124 6.37 13.04 13.30
CA GLN A 124 6.30 14.41 13.78
C GLN A 124 7.42 15.32 13.29
N ARG A 125 8.61 14.79 13.06
CA ARG A 125 9.75 15.57 12.59
C ARG A 125 9.67 15.99 11.13
N ARG A 126 8.74 15.45 10.34
CA ARG A 126 8.49 15.82 8.95
C ARG A 126 7.39 16.86 8.91
N GLN A 127 7.75 18.12 9.08
CA GLN A 127 6.80 19.21 9.17
C GLN A 127 6.56 19.94 7.86
N ARG A 128 7.42 19.75 6.86
CA ARG A 128 7.26 20.37 5.54
C ARG A 128 6.29 19.59 4.68
N ARG A 129 5.54 20.33 3.90
CA ARG A 129 4.77 19.74 2.80
C ARG A 129 5.59 19.84 1.54
N LEU A 130 5.58 18.78 0.75
CA LEU A 130 6.30 18.71 -0.51
C LEU A 130 5.33 18.40 -1.64
N THR A 131 5.66 18.87 -2.85
CA THR A 131 5.02 18.36 -4.06
C THR A 131 5.63 17.01 -4.41
N ALA A 132 4.97 16.23 -5.29
CA ALA A 132 5.54 14.97 -5.77
C ALA A 132 6.90 15.19 -6.45
N ALA A 133 7.06 16.28 -7.21
CA ALA A 133 8.33 16.63 -7.86
C ALA A 133 9.43 16.91 -6.83
N GLN A 134 9.12 17.65 -5.77
CA GLN A 134 10.08 17.93 -4.70
C GLN A 134 10.50 16.66 -3.97
N LEU A 135 9.55 15.75 -3.69
CA LEU A 135 9.84 14.48 -3.05
C LEU A 135 10.77 13.62 -3.91
N PHE A 136 10.56 13.62 -5.22
CA PHE A 136 11.40 12.90 -6.18
C PHE A 136 12.88 13.33 -6.07
N TRP A 137 13.14 14.61 -5.84
CA TRP A 137 14.51 15.14 -5.76
C TRP A 137 15.19 14.88 -4.41
N VAL A 138 14.46 14.56 -3.34
CA VAL A 138 15.04 14.37 -2.00
C VAL A 138 15.27 12.91 -1.61
N GLN A 139 14.84 11.97 -2.45
CA GLN A 139 15.02 10.54 -2.14
C GLN A 139 16.46 10.02 -2.35
#